data_425ab8e8e9efd4ad9a7d5553a5a2b038
#
_entry.id   425ab8e8e9efd4ad9a7d5553a5a2b038
#
_cell.length_a   1.000
_cell.length_b   1.000
_cell.length_c   1.000
_cell.angle_alpha   90.00
_cell.angle_beta   90.00
_cell.angle_gamma   90.00
#
_symmetry.space_group_name_H-M   'P 1'
#
loop_
_entity.id
_entity.type
_entity.pdbx_description
1 polymer ?
#
loop_
_entity_poly.entity_id
_entity_poly.type
_entity_poly.pdbx_seq_one_letter_code
_entity_poly.pdbx_strand_id
1 'polypeptide(L)'
;MKKIYYLPVIMLFSGELFAQSEAVSPTYSFRISKEIIPPIIEVVEEPIFIDEDGNRAIDAQESCKIVMKIKNSGRGDGVGLSARISAAGTTNGLSFQTKSLPTLKAGSTATVEFPINADMATKDGYATFEFYVNEPLGFNSDKYTMEVRTRKFQEPLVVVNDYKVVNENGGTLEKTKQFSLQIVLQNVQQGIAEDVKVNLKIPDNVFNVTGEDYFTFVKMEAGESQILKFDLIVNNIYEGTNIPIRINISEKYLKYAESKTINLELHQPVSADRTIAVVSNIQQANIQSVQLRSDVDVNIPETGKSNPSRYAIIIGNQDYHSSQRDLNSEQDVPFAIEDANMFSEYCESVLGVQGNNISLLSNATSAKMQQEIDFITRLAQRDPNAEIIFYYAGHGFPDENTKEPYLIPVDVNASNLDNAISLYELYDKLSKTNAKRVTVFLDACFSGGGRDAGLVASRGIRITPKKSTLTGNLVVFSATTADQTALPYNAKYHGMFTYFLLKKLKETSGECNYSELYDFLNKNIGEYSLRENRKVQTPEVNTSLQVQDSWREWRFQ
;
A
#
# COMPACT_ATOMS: atom_id res chain seq x y z
N MET A 1 -55.40 8.48 -16.31
CA MET A 1 -56.81 8.95 -16.41
C MET A 1 -56.80 10.46 -16.19
N LYS A 2 -57.13 11.20 -17.25
CA LYS A 2 -57.22 12.68 -17.18
C LYS A 2 -58.55 13.06 -16.54
N LYS A 3 -58.53 13.72 -15.40
CA LYS A 3 -59.71 14.36 -14.84
C LYS A 3 -59.74 15.81 -15.32
N ILE A 4 -60.72 16.10 -16.17
CA ILE A 4 -61.07 17.45 -16.59
C ILE A 4 -62.20 17.91 -15.66
N TYR A 5 -61.96 18.99 -14.92
CA TYR A 5 -63.01 19.64 -14.14
C TYR A 5 -63.60 20.79 -14.96
N TYR A 6 -64.92 20.71 -15.26
CA TYR A 6 -65.71 21.81 -15.79
C TYR A 6 -66.30 22.56 -14.60
N LEU A 7 -66.12 23.87 -14.58
CA LEU A 7 -66.90 24.77 -13.74
C LEU A 7 -68.06 25.32 -14.53
N PRO A 8 -69.33 25.21 -14.04
CA PRO A 8 -70.46 25.81 -14.73
C PRO A 8 -70.50 27.31 -14.47
N VAL A 9 -70.63 28.07 -15.55
CA VAL A 9 -70.96 29.51 -15.50
C VAL A 9 -72.48 29.66 -15.43
N ILE A 10 -72.98 30.18 -14.29
CA ILE A 10 -74.38 30.59 -14.15
C ILE A 10 -74.52 32.05 -14.64
N MET A 11 -75.21 32.29 -15.75
CA MET A 11 -75.61 33.60 -16.16
C MET A 11 -76.95 33.95 -15.52
N LEU A 12 -76.99 34.99 -14.67
CA LEU A 12 -78.20 35.68 -14.28
C LEU A 12 -78.34 36.94 -15.14
N PHE A 13 -79.44 36.98 -15.99
CA PHE A 13 -79.87 38.17 -16.67
C PHE A 13 -80.80 38.97 -15.78
N SER A 14 -80.45 40.21 -15.45
CA SER A 14 -81.35 41.26 -15.07
C SER A 14 -80.98 42.48 -15.92
N GLY A 15 -81.91 42.87 -16.79
CA GLY A 15 -81.71 44.02 -17.65
C GLY A 15 -81.81 45.33 -16.93
N GLU A 16 -80.88 46.22 -17.25
CA GLU A 16 -81.13 47.64 -17.45
C GLU A 16 -80.00 48.25 -18.28
N LEU A 17 -80.41 49.11 -19.21
CA LEU A 17 -79.57 49.85 -20.12
C LEU A 17 -78.67 50.83 -19.32
N PHE A 18 -77.47 50.95 -19.70
CA PHE A 18 -76.65 52.13 -20.05
C PHE A 18 -75.18 51.91 -19.81
N ALA A 19 -74.40 52.45 -20.73
CA ALA A 19 -72.95 52.60 -20.75
C ALA A 19 -72.09 51.41 -21.24
N GLN A 20 -71.51 51.63 -22.43
CA GLN A 20 -70.41 50.88 -22.94
C GLN A 20 -69.22 50.96 -21.94
N SER A 21 -68.94 49.88 -21.29
CA SER A 21 -67.64 49.64 -20.67
C SER A 21 -67.02 48.48 -21.41
N GLU A 22 -65.86 48.71 -22.02
CA GLU A 22 -65.02 47.64 -22.55
C GLU A 22 -64.70 46.67 -21.43
N ALA A 23 -65.29 45.48 -21.46
CA ALA A 23 -64.95 44.43 -20.54
C ALA A 23 -63.60 43.81 -20.99
N VAL A 24 -62.50 44.23 -20.37
CA VAL A 24 -61.21 43.57 -20.51
C VAL A 24 -61.31 42.23 -19.80
N SER A 25 -61.41 41.16 -20.57
CA SER A 25 -61.34 39.80 -20.02
C SER A 25 -59.90 39.53 -19.50
N PRO A 26 -59.73 39.21 -18.24
CA PRO A 26 -58.38 38.87 -17.75
C PRO A 26 -57.90 37.60 -18.46
N THR A 27 -56.79 37.71 -19.19
CA THR A 27 -56.13 36.57 -19.83
C THR A 27 -55.32 35.83 -18.75
N TYR A 28 -55.79 34.69 -18.32
CA TYR A 28 -55.04 33.81 -17.45
C TYR A 28 -54.12 32.93 -18.29
N SER A 29 -52.82 33.11 -18.16
CA SER A 29 -51.85 32.21 -18.74
C SER A 29 -51.54 31.07 -17.75
N PHE A 30 -51.88 29.86 -18.11
CA PHE A 30 -51.48 28.67 -17.35
C PHE A 30 -50.18 28.14 -17.92
N ARG A 31 -49.15 28.05 -17.06
CA ARG A 31 -47.92 27.33 -17.38
C ARG A 31 -48.11 25.87 -16.93
N ILE A 32 -48.21 24.95 -17.85
CA ILE A 32 -48.20 23.53 -17.55
C ILE A 32 -46.73 23.16 -17.35
N SER A 33 -46.30 22.96 -16.10
CA SER A 33 -45.02 22.34 -15.82
C SER A 33 -45.17 20.82 -15.90
N LYS A 34 -44.26 20.19 -16.63
CA LYS A 34 -44.14 18.72 -16.63
C LYS A 34 -43.79 18.26 -15.21
N GLU A 35 -44.52 17.28 -14.71
CA GLU A 35 -44.17 16.67 -13.41
C GLU A 35 -42.74 16.15 -13.49
N ILE A 36 -41.89 16.65 -12.60
CA ILE A 36 -40.49 16.23 -12.51
C ILE A 36 -40.47 15.00 -11.62
N ILE A 37 -40.12 13.86 -12.22
CA ILE A 37 -39.83 12.63 -11.45
C ILE A 37 -38.34 12.71 -11.04
N PRO A 38 -38.05 12.84 -9.75
CA PRO A 38 -36.65 13.06 -9.31
C PRO A 38 -35.80 11.80 -9.48
N PRO A 39 -34.52 11.93 -9.85
CA PRO A 39 -33.53 10.91 -9.64
C PRO A 39 -33.18 10.84 -8.14
N ILE A 40 -32.59 9.74 -7.70
CA ILE A 40 -31.97 9.57 -6.40
C ILE A 40 -30.57 9.03 -6.67
N ILE A 41 -29.58 9.88 -6.51
CA ILE A 41 -28.19 9.54 -6.80
C ILE A 41 -27.52 9.08 -5.50
N GLU A 42 -27.27 7.78 -5.39
CA GLU A 42 -26.64 7.15 -4.25
C GLU A 42 -25.22 6.71 -4.59
N VAL A 43 -24.29 6.83 -3.64
CA VAL A 43 -22.96 6.22 -3.73
C VAL A 43 -23.08 4.80 -3.22
N VAL A 44 -22.71 3.83 -4.06
CA VAL A 44 -22.94 2.40 -3.76
C VAL A 44 -21.69 1.67 -3.30
N GLU A 45 -20.53 2.29 -3.45
CA GLU A 45 -19.23 1.78 -2.97
C GLU A 45 -18.43 2.94 -2.39
N GLU A 46 -17.60 2.68 -1.39
CA GLU A 46 -16.73 3.70 -0.81
C GLU A 46 -15.78 4.24 -1.89
N PRO A 47 -15.65 5.57 -2.04
CA PRO A 47 -14.74 6.15 -3.01
C PRO A 47 -13.30 5.77 -2.73
N ILE A 48 -12.52 5.51 -3.78
CA ILE A 48 -11.10 5.12 -3.69
C ILE A 48 -10.22 6.17 -4.35
N PHE A 49 -9.05 6.41 -3.77
CA PHE A 49 -7.98 7.20 -4.36
C PHE A 49 -7.03 6.27 -5.13
N ILE A 50 -6.62 6.69 -6.32
CA ILE A 50 -5.70 5.96 -7.19
C ILE A 50 -4.61 6.92 -7.64
N ASP A 51 -3.37 6.57 -7.43
CA ASP A 51 -2.14 7.22 -7.83
C ASP A 51 -1.34 6.33 -8.80
N GLU A 52 -0.32 6.87 -9.47
CA GLU A 52 0.41 6.13 -10.49
C GLU A 52 1.42 5.13 -9.89
N ASP A 53 2.06 5.51 -8.78
CA ASP A 53 3.14 4.72 -8.17
C ASP A 53 2.69 3.86 -6.98
N GLY A 54 1.41 3.97 -6.57
CA GLY A 54 0.81 3.20 -5.50
C GLY A 54 1.27 3.61 -4.10
N ASN A 55 1.96 4.75 -3.96
CA ASN A 55 2.46 5.24 -2.68
C ASN A 55 1.43 6.04 -1.88
N ARG A 56 0.27 6.35 -2.51
CA ARG A 56 -0.94 6.93 -1.90
C ARG A 56 -0.81 8.36 -1.41
N ALA A 57 0.15 9.04 -1.92
CA ALA A 57 0.24 10.47 -1.82
C ALA A 57 0.01 11.09 -3.20
N ILE A 58 -0.20 12.36 -3.23
CA ILE A 58 -0.15 13.15 -4.45
C ILE A 58 1.26 13.71 -4.53
N ASP A 59 2.11 13.08 -5.31
CA ASP A 59 3.46 13.55 -5.51
C ASP A 59 3.52 14.66 -6.57
N ALA A 60 4.46 15.57 -6.42
CA ALA A 60 4.68 16.58 -7.45
C ALA A 60 4.98 15.90 -8.80
N GLN A 61 4.36 16.39 -9.88
CA GLN A 61 4.42 15.86 -11.25
C GLN A 61 3.62 14.56 -11.48
N GLU A 62 2.74 14.18 -10.55
CA GLU A 62 1.94 12.97 -10.64
C GLU A 62 0.49 13.28 -11.07
N SER A 63 -0.14 12.28 -11.72
CA SER A 63 -1.57 12.27 -12.05
C SER A 63 -2.28 11.22 -11.21
N CYS A 64 -3.23 11.68 -10.41
CA CYS A 64 -4.02 10.85 -9.52
C CYS A 64 -5.51 10.98 -9.85
N LYS A 65 -6.34 10.14 -9.27
CA LYS A 65 -7.79 10.28 -9.36
C LYS A 65 -8.50 9.71 -8.14
N ILE A 66 -9.67 10.29 -7.82
CA ILE A 66 -10.65 9.66 -6.94
C ILE A 66 -11.70 9.00 -7.82
N VAL A 67 -12.06 7.78 -7.50
CA VAL A 67 -13.06 6.97 -8.23
C VAL A 67 -14.24 6.70 -7.32
N MET A 68 -15.45 7.01 -7.78
CA MET A 68 -16.68 6.86 -7.02
C MET A 68 -17.72 6.13 -7.87
N LYS A 69 -18.36 5.11 -7.33
CA LYS A 69 -19.42 4.36 -8.02
C LYS A 69 -20.78 4.83 -7.53
N ILE A 70 -21.62 5.27 -8.46
CA ILE A 70 -22.95 5.81 -8.19
C ILE A 70 -24.04 4.96 -8.81
N LYS A 71 -25.25 5.02 -8.23
CA LYS A 71 -26.47 4.41 -8.74
C LYS A 71 -27.61 5.42 -8.68
N ASN A 72 -28.43 5.45 -9.71
CA ASN A 72 -29.70 6.15 -9.65
C ASN A 72 -30.79 5.18 -9.17
N SER A 73 -31.12 5.21 -7.89
CA SER A 73 -32.18 4.40 -7.29
C SER A 73 -33.57 5.03 -7.43
N GLY A 74 -33.65 6.26 -7.98
CA GLY A 74 -34.87 6.98 -8.23
C GLY A 74 -35.64 6.46 -9.46
N ARG A 75 -36.83 7.04 -9.67
CA ARG A 75 -37.70 6.72 -10.82
C ARG A 75 -37.50 7.65 -12.02
N GLY A 76 -36.86 8.80 -11.82
CA GLY A 76 -36.48 9.73 -12.86
C GLY A 76 -35.06 9.55 -13.33
N ASP A 77 -34.77 9.92 -14.58
CA ASP A 77 -33.43 9.95 -15.12
C ASP A 77 -32.64 11.14 -14.53
N GLY A 78 -31.40 10.92 -14.12
CA GLY A 78 -30.45 11.98 -13.72
C GLY A 78 -29.89 12.66 -14.98
N VAL A 79 -30.35 13.86 -15.28
CA VAL A 79 -29.97 14.62 -16.48
C VAL A 79 -29.16 15.85 -16.10
N GLY A 80 -28.10 16.15 -16.87
CA GLY A 80 -27.24 17.30 -16.61
C GLY A 80 -26.36 17.15 -15.38
N LEU A 81 -26.07 15.92 -14.98
CA LEU A 81 -25.22 15.60 -13.86
C LEU A 81 -23.81 16.14 -14.07
N SER A 82 -23.17 16.53 -12.98
CA SER A 82 -21.75 16.92 -12.99
C SER A 82 -21.02 16.44 -11.74
N ALA A 83 -19.84 15.87 -11.94
CA ALA A 83 -18.92 15.55 -10.87
C ALA A 83 -18.29 16.84 -10.35
N ARG A 84 -18.55 17.18 -9.09
CA ARG A 84 -18.01 18.35 -8.39
C ARG A 84 -16.93 17.92 -7.42
N ILE A 85 -15.80 18.63 -7.47
CA ILE A 85 -14.69 18.43 -6.55
C ILE A 85 -14.16 19.79 -6.12
N SER A 86 -13.83 19.90 -4.85
CA SER A 86 -13.14 21.05 -4.25
C SER A 86 -12.13 20.53 -3.25
N ALA A 87 -11.11 21.31 -2.93
CA ALA A 87 -10.12 20.93 -1.95
C ALA A 87 -9.77 22.09 -1.02
N ALA A 88 -9.36 21.74 0.21
CA ALA A 88 -8.84 22.63 1.23
C ALA A 88 -7.51 22.10 1.76
N GLY A 89 -6.81 22.87 2.59
CA GLY A 89 -5.51 22.49 3.13
C GLY A 89 -4.36 22.79 2.16
N THR A 90 -3.45 21.85 1.98
CA THR A 90 -2.28 22.01 1.09
C THR A 90 -2.68 21.71 -0.35
N THR A 91 -3.12 22.73 -1.08
CA THR A 91 -3.57 22.62 -2.48
C THR A 91 -2.63 23.26 -3.49
N ASN A 92 -1.46 23.75 -3.06
CA ASN A 92 -0.47 24.33 -3.95
C ASN A 92 -0.04 23.31 -5.02
N GLY A 93 -0.04 23.71 -6.28
CA GLY A 93 0.35 22.85 -7.40
C GLY A 93 -0.70 21.83 -7.81
N LEU A 94 -1.83 21.69 -7.08
CA LEU A 94 -2.89 20.78 -7.44
C LEU A 94 -3.89 21.43 -8.40
N SER A 95 -4.28 20.67 -9.41
CA SER A 95 -5.35 21.03 -10.34
C SER A 95 -6.36 19.91 -10.45
N PHE A 96 -7.65 20.28 -10.41
CA PHE A 96 -8.78 19.37 -10.54
C PHE A 96 -9.97 20.12 -11.16
N GLN A 97 -10.84 19.42 -11.86
CA GLN A 97 -11.91 20.06 -12.61
C GLN A 97 -13.25 19.37 -12.42
N THR A 98 -14.31 20.18 -12.42
CA THR A 98 -15.67 19.70 -12.54
C THR A 98 -15.87 19.06 -13.93
N LYS A 99 -16.43 17.85 -13.96
CA LYS A 99 -16.70 17.10 -15.20
C LYS A 99 -18.19 16.87 -15.39
N SER A 100 -18.69 17.17 -16.58
CA SER A 100 -20.07 16.80 -16.96
C SER A 100 -20.18 15.28 -17.11
N LEU A 101 -21.29 14.74 -16.62
CA LEU A 101 -21.57 13.31 -16.69
C LEU A 101 -22.70 13.03 -17.69
N PRO A 102 -22.71 11.87 -18.34
CA PRO A 102 -23.83 11.45 -19.17
C PRO A 102 -25.11 11.27 -18.33
N THR A 103 -26.26 11.25 -18.99
CA THR A 103 -27.53 10.94 -18.32
C THR A 103 -27.47 9.56 -17.64
N LEU A 104 -27.74 9.54 -16.35
CA LEU A 104 -27.84 8.31 -15.57
C LEU A 104 -29.27 7.85 -15.48
N LYS A 105 -29.60 6.80 -16.22
CA LYS A 105 -30.98 6.25 -16.29
C LYS A 105 -31.43 5.74 -14.92
N ALA A 106 -32.73 5.79 -14.67
CA ALA A 106 -33.34 5.18 -13.50
C ALA A 106 -32.91 3.69 -13.35
N GLY A 107 -32.44 3.31 -12.17
CA GLY A 107 -31.92 1.97 -11.85
C GLY A 107 -30.49 1.66 -12.32
N SER A 108 -29.86 2.54 -13.12
CA SER A 108 -28.51 2.32 -13.65
C SER A 108 -27.42 2.72 -12.67
N THR A 109 -26.23 2.11 -12.85
CA THR A 109 -24.98 2.47 -12.13
C THR A 109 -23.98 3.13 -13.10
N ALA A 110 -23.12 3.98 -12.56
CA ALA A 110 -21.99 4.56 -13.30
C ALA A 110 -20.78 4.73 -12.38
N THR A 111 -19.59 4.71 -12.98
CA THR A 111 -18.33 5.07 -12.31
C THR A 111 -18.00 6.52 -12.65
N VAL A 112 -17.72 7.31 -11.62
CA VAL A 112 -17.34 8.72 -11.73
C VAL A 112 -15.88 8.84 -11.31
N GLU A 113 -15.07 9.47 -12.16
CA GLU A 113 -13.67 9.75 -11.87
C GLU A 113 -13.48 11.26 -11.67
N PHE A 114 -12.72 11.61 -10.63
CA PHE A 114 -12.30 12.97 -10.31
C PHE A 114 -10.78 13.04 -10.50
N PRO A 115 -10.29 13.46 -11.67
CA PRO A 115 -8.86 13.56 -11.92
C PRO A 115 -8.25 14.69 -11.11
N ILE A 116 -7.07 14.44 -10.57
CA ILE A 116 -6.23 15.36 -9.81
C ILE A 116 -4.84 15.31 -10.42
N ASN A 117 -4.30 16.47 -10.83
CA ASN A 117 -2.93 16.56 -11.32
C ASN A 117 -2.12 17.46 -10.40
N ALA A 118 -0.91 17.03 -10.09
CA ALA A 118 0.05 17.75 -9.29
C ALA A 118 1.19 18.28 -10.18
N ASP A 119 1.61 19.51 -9.98
CA ASP A 119 2.76 20.10 -10.66
C ASP A 119 3.96 20.24 -9.72
N MET A 120 5.05 20.83 -10.23
CA MET A 120 6.29 21.09 -9.46
C MET A 120 6.10 22.01 -8.24
N ALA A 121 5.00 22.77 -8.16
CA ALA A 121 4.72 23.67 -7.05
C ALA A 121 4.03 22.96 -5.86
N THR A 122 3.72 21.68 -5.99
CA THR A 122 3.16 20.85 -4.93
C THR A 122 4.05 20.88 -3.69
N LYS A 123 3.43 21.01 -2.52
CA LYS A 123 4.12 21.11 -1.23
C LYS A 123 3.77 19.94 -0.33
N ASP A 124 4.67 19.66 0.61
CA ASP A 124 4.39 18.69 1.68
C ASP A 124 3.20 19.16 2.53
N GLY A 125 2.27 18.25 2.78
CA GLY A 125 1.09 18.52 3.62
C GLY A 125 -0.05 17.56 3.36
N TYR A 126 -1.27 18.02 3.63
CA TYR A 126 -2.50 17.27 3.41
C TYR A 126 -3.51 18.13 2.66
N ALA A 127 -4.13 17.55 1.64
CA ALA A 127 -5.26 18.14 0.92
C ALA A 127 -6.53 17.36 1.26
N THR A 128 -7.55 18.05 1.73
CA THR A 128 -8.86 17.47 2.00
C THR A 128 -9.79 17.78 0.82
N PHE A 129 -10.15 16.76 0.08
CA PHE A 129 -11.07 16.84 -1.06
C PHE A 129 -12.50 16.64 -0.58
N GLU A 130 -13.41 17.55 -0.97
CA GLU A 130 -14.87 17.36 -0.91
C GLU A 130 -15.36 17.11 -2.34
N PHE A 131 -16.09 16.02 -2.56
CA PHE A 131 -16.59 15.65 -3.88
C PHE A 131 -17.97 15.01 -3.81
N TYR A 132 -18.76 15.21 -4.87
CA TYR A 132 -20.14 14.70 -5.00
C TYR A 132 -20.62 14.82 -6.44
N VAL A 133 -21.74 14.19 -6.74
CA VAL A 133 -22.45 14.39 -8.02
C VAL A 133 -23.54 15.42 -7.83
N ASN A 134 -23.42 16.53 -8.56
CA ASN A 134 -24.42 17.59 -8.58
C ASN A 134 -25.49 17.28 -9.62
N GLU A 135 -26.74 17.42 -9.23
CA GLU A 135 -27.91 17.36 -10.07
C GLU A 135 -28.56 18.76 -10.16
N PRO A 136 -28.89 19.28 -11.37
CA PRO A 136 -29.29 20.68 -11.54
C PRO A 136 -30.55 21.12 -10.79
N LEU A 137 -31.43 20.18 -10.44
CA LEU A 137 -32.67 20.45 -9.70
C LEU A 137 -32.52 20.25 -8.18
N GLY A 138 -31.31 19.93 -7.72
CA GLY A 138 -31.00 19.81 -6.29
C GLY A 138 -31.04 18.39 -5.74
N PHE A 139 -31.23 17.36 -6.57
CA PHE A 139 -31.18 15.95 -6.17
C PHE A 139 -29.74 15.40 -6.21
N ASN A 140 -28.83 16.09 -5.53
CA ASN A 140 -27.41 15.76 -5.46
C ASN A 140 -27.19 14.43 -4.75
N SER A 141 -26.04 13.78 -5.04
CA SER A 141 -25.57 12.70 -4.18
C SER A 141 -25.13 13.24 -2.81
N ASP A 142 -24.93 12.34 -1.86
CA ASP A 142 -24.21 12.67 -0.65
C ASP A 142 -22.82 13.22 -0.97
N LYS A 143 -22.33 14.09 -0.09
CA LYS A 143 -20.96 14.63 -0.14
C LYS A 143 -20.02 13.71 0.60
N TYR A 144 -18.88 13.46 -0.02
CA TYR A 144 -17.78 12.69 0.56
C TYR A 144 -16.58 13.58 0.76
N THR A 145 -15.84 13.31 1.83
CA THR A 145 -14.57 13.96 2.10
C THR A 145 -13.46 12.91 2.16
N MET A 146 -12.31 13.24 1.58
CA MET A 146 -11.13 12.39 1.60
C MET A 146 -9.90 13.27 1.83
N GLU A 147 -9.13 12.95 2.85
CA GLU A 147 -7.85 13.59 3.10
C GLU A 147 -6.74 12.75 2.43
N VAL A 148 -5.95 13.41 1.58
CA VAL A 148 -4.83 12.79 0.87
C VAL A 148 -3.58 13.60 1.16
N ARG A 149 -2.49 12.93 1.43
CA ARG A 149 -1.20 13.59 1.60
C ARG A 149 -0.70 14.14 0.28
N THR A 150 0.00 15.28 0.34
CA THR A 150 0.74 15.85 -0.77
C THR A 150 2.24 15.86 -0.44
N ARG A 151 3.08 15.58 -1.44
CA ARG A 151 4.53 15.60 -1.31
C ARG A 151 5.15 16.51 -2.38
N LYS A 152 6.08 17.34 -1.92
CA LYS A 152 6.86 18.18 -2.81
C LYS A 152 7.78 17.33 -3.68
N PHE A 153 8.19 17.89 -4.82
CA PHE A 153 9.18 17.26 -5.68
C PHE A 153 10.46 16.96 -4.89
N GLN A 154 10.86 15.69 -4.93
CA GLN A 154 12.13 15.22 -4.42
C GLN A 154 13.13 15.25 -5.56
N GLU A 155 14.19 16.04 -5.41
CA GLU A 155 15.21 16.13 -6.44
C GLU A 155 16.07 14.86 -6.46
N PRO A 156 16.19 14.17 -7.61
CA PRO A 156 17.22 13.15 -7.79
C PRO A 156 18.57 13.80 -8.04
N LEU A 157 19.66 13.03 -8.02
CA LEU A 157 20.96 13.45 -8.54
C LEU A 157 21.75 12.23 -9.00
N VAL A 158 21.90 12.07 -10.30
CA VAL A 158 22.64 10.96 -10.90
C VAL A 158 24.07 11.36 -11.18
N VAL A 159 25.02 10.63 -10.59
CA VAL A 159 26.46 10.94 -10.71
C VAL A 159 27.26 9.66 -10.99
N VAL A 160 28.47 9.83 -11.51
CA VAL A 160 29.50 8.79 -11.42
C VAL A 160 30.11 8.85 -10.01
N ASN A 161 29.65 7.97 -9.13
CA ASN A 161 30.05 7.95 -7.72
C ASN A 161 31.50 7.43 -7.56
N ASP A 162 31.84 6.36 -8.30
CA ASP A 162 33.17 5.77 -8.29
C ASP A 162 33.53 5.18 -9.65
N TYR A 163 34.81 4.91 -9.89
CA TYR A 163 35.27 4.19 -11.07
C TYR A 163 36.55 3.39 -10.78
N LYS A 164 36.77 2.36 -11.56
CA LYS A 164 37.96 1.51 -11.46
C LYS A 164 38.45 1.12 -12.84
N VAL A 165 39.76 1.12 -13.01
CA VAL A 165 40.40 0.58 -14.20
C VAL A 165 40.98 -0.78 -13.88
N VAL A 166 40.60 -1.79 -14.65
CA VAL A 166 41.01 -3.17 -14.42
C VAL A 166 41.58 -3.80 -15.69
N ASN A 167 42.53 -4.69 -15.51
CA ASN A 167 43.10 -5.57 -16.55
C ASN A 167 43.18 -6.98 -16.01
N GLU A 168 43.00 -7.99 -16.85
CA GLU A 168 42.98 -9.41 -16.42
C GLU A 168 44.23 -9.83 -15.65
N ASN A 169 45.37 -9.26 -16.01
CA ASN A 169 46.69 -9.61 -15.42
C ASN A 169 47.25 -8.53 -14.47
N GLY A 170 46.46 -7.47 -14.22
CA GLY A 170 47.02 -6.30 -13.51
C GLY A 170 48.10 -5.60 -14.32
N GLY A 171 49.03 -4.91 -13.65
CA GLY A 171 50.15 -4.21 -14.27
C GLY A 171 49.87 -2.74 -14.51
N THR A 172 50.19 -2.22 -15.71
CA THR A 172 50.02 -0.81 -16.08
C THR A 172 49.15 -0.65 -17.32
N LEU A 173 48.49 0.52 -17.43
CA LEU A 173 47.71 0.88 -18.59
C LEU A 173 48.66 1.20 -19.76
N GLU A 174 48.67 0.35 -20.81
CA GLU A 174 49.58 0.48 -21.95
C GLU A 174 48.79 0.56 -23.27
N LYS A 175 49.43 1.22 -24.25
CA LYS A 175 48.91 1.24 -25.61
C LYS A 175 48.85 -0.20 -26.16
N THR A 176 47.87 -0.47 -27.02
CA THR A 176 47.60 -1.77 -27.66
C THR A 176 47.16 -2.90 -26.73
N LYS A 177 47.11 -2.64 -25.43
CA LYS A 177 46.53 -3.58 -24.44
C LYS A 177 45.12 -3.17 -24.08
N GLN A 178 44.21 -4.16 -24.01
CA GLN A 178 42.83 -3.95 -23.57
C GLN A 178 42.78 -3.76 -22.07
N PHE A 179 41.95 -2.83 -21.62
CA PHE A 179 41.60 -2.61 -20.22
C PHE A 179 40.11 -2.37 -20.10
N SER A 180 39.56 -2.60 -18.92
CA SER A 180 38.15 -2.32 -18.62
C SER A 180 38.05 -1.11 -17.70
N LEU A 181 37.26 -0.12 -18.09
CA LEU A 181 36.79 0.94 -17.23
C LEU A 181 35.43 0.53 -16.66
N GLN A 182 35.35 0.32 -15.38
CA GLN A 182 34.10 0.11 -14.65
C GLN A 182 33.73 1.42 -13.94
N ILE A 183 32.50 1.85 -14.08
CA ILE A 183 31.97 3.02 -13.38
C ILE A 183 30.76 2.64 -12.54
N VAL A 184 30.62 3.24 -11.37
CA VAL A 184 29.42 3.16 -10.55
C VAL A 184 28.60 4.42 -10.81
N LEU A 185 27.52 4.26 -11.55
CA LEU A 185 26.48 5.26 -11.70
C LEU A 185 25.56 5.17 -10.49
N GLN A 186 25.25 6.27 -9.83
CA GLN A 186 24.39 6.25 -8.64
C GLN A 186 23.47 7.47 -8.60
N ASN A 187 22.22 7.26 -8.22
CA ASN A 187 21.34 8.33 -7.78
C ASN A 187 21.59 8.60 -6.29
N VAL A 188 22.28 9.70 -5.99
CA VAL A 188 22.77 10.00 -4.62
C VAL A 188 21.80 10.85 -3.80
N GLN A 189 20.63 11.23 -4.37
CA GLN A 189 19.60 11.98 -3.66
C GLN A 189 18.29 11.17 -3.51
N GLN A 190 17.27 11.80 -2.90
CA GLN A 190 16.05 11.13 -2.46
C GLN A 190 14.97 11.00 -3.54
N GLY A 191 15.06 11.78 -4.62
CA GLY A 191 14.11 11.73 -5.72
C GLY A 191 14.40 10.56 -6.66
N ILE A 192 13.38 10.11 -7.37
CA ILE A 192 13.52 9.12 -8.44
C ILE A 192 14.03 9.84 -9.68
N ALA A 193 15.13 9.36 -10.26
CA ALA A 193 15.61 9.85 -11.55
C ALA A 193 14.97 9.03 -12.67
N GLU A 194 14.24 9.70 -13.56
CA GLU A 194 13.56 9.08 -14.70
C GLU A 194 14.30 9.38 -16.02
N ASP A 195 14.15 8.48 -17.00
CA ASP A 195 14.73 8.60 -18.35
C ASP A 195 16.24 8.89 -18.33
N VAL A 196 16.95 8.17 -17.45
CA VAL A 196 18.41 8.35 -17.28
C VAL A 196 19.13 7.80 -18.49
N LYS A 197 19.98 8.65 -19.10
CA LYS A 197 20.78 8.33 -20.27
C LYS A 197 22.24 8.58 -19.99
N VAL A 198 23.08 7.61 -20.31
CA VAL A 198 24.53 7.65 -20.14
C VAL A 198 25.20 7.43 -21.49
N ASN A 199 26.08 8.32 -21.86
CA ASN A 199 26.84 8.23 -23.11
C ASN A 199 28.33 8.39 -22.85
N LEU A 200 29.11 7.42 -23.33
CA LEU A 200 30.56 7.44 -23.29
C LEU A 200 31.11 8.27 -24.46
N LYS A 201 31.99 9.25 -24.16
CA LYS A 201 32.81 9.92 -25.16
C LYS A 201 34.28 9.67 -24.88
N ILE A 202 34.95 9.07 -25.85
CA ILE A 202 36.37 8.75 -25.83
C ILE A 202 37.11 9.59 -26.88
N PRO A 203 38.41 9.90 -26.67
CA PRO A 203 39.19 10.63 -27.66
C PRO A 203 39.51 9.78 -28.90
N ASP A 204 39.94 10.45 -29.97
CA ASP A 204 40.40 9.77 -31.18
C ASP A 204 41.54 8.80 -30.84
N ASN A 205 41.60 7.69 -31.56
CA ASN A 205 42.55 6.59 -31.35
C ASN A 205 42.44 5.82 -30.03
N VAL A 206 41.32 6.00 -29.29
CA VAL A 206 40.84 5.11 -28.25
C VAL A 206 39.55 4.47 -28.74
N PHE A 207 39.43 3.17 -28.59
CA PHE A 207 38.30 2.40 -29.13
C PHE A 207 37.60 1.63 -28.03
N ASN A 208 36.28 1.64 -28.07
CA ASN A 208 35.45 0.79 -27.21
C ASN A 208 35.25 -0.56 -27.92
N VAL A 209 35.77 -1.63 -27.32
CA VAL A 209 35.77 -2.99 -27.89
C VAL A 209 34.42 -3.67 -27.67
N THR A 210 33.69 -3.33 -26.58
CA THR A 210 32.34 -3.87 -26.34
C THR A 210 31.31 -3.34 -27.31
N GLY A 211 31.55 -2.16 -27.89
CA GLY A 211 30.62 -1.49 -28.80
C GLY A 211 29.43 -0.81 -28.15
N GLU A 212 29.22 -1.00 -26.86
CA GLU A 212 28.16 -0.33 -26.09
C GLU A 212 28.71 0.95 -25.44
N ASP A 213 28.37 2.09 -26.01
CA ASP A 213 28.75 3.41 -25.52
C ASP A 213 27.56 4.23 -24.97
N TYR A 214 26.36 3.63 -24.98
CA TYR A 214 25.11 4.27 -24.60
C TYR A 214 24.24 3.31 -23.75
N PHE A 215 23.81 3.80 -22.59
CA PHE A 215 22.93 3.08 -21.68
C PHE A 215 21.69 3.92 -21.33
N THR A 216 20.56 3.27 -21.12
CA THR A 216 19.31 3.92 -20.70
C THR A 216 18.70 3.16 -19.55
N PHE A 217 18.19 3.91 -18.56
CA PHE A 217 17.42 3.39 -17.43
C PHE A 217 16.10 4.14 -17.39
N VAL A 218 14.99 3.44 -17.38
CA VAL A 218 13.65 4.04 -17.29
C VAL A 218 13.55 4.85 -16.01
N LYS A 219 14.05 4.29 -14.89
CA LYS A 219 14.15 4.96 -13.60
C LYS A 219 15.37 4.46 -12.83
N MET A 220 15.84 5.30 -11.91
CA MET A 220 16.78 4.95 -10.86
C MET A 220 16.23 5.48 -9.54
N GLU A 221 15.95 4.56 -8.62
CA GLU A 221 15.43 4.88 -7.29
C GLU A 221 16.48 5.64 -6.45
N ALA A 222 16.04 6.25 -5.35
CA ALA A 222 16.94 6.90 -4.41
C ALA A 222 18.01 5.91 -3.91
N GLY A 223 19.28 6.26 -4.09
CA GLY A 223 20.41 5.42 -3.70
C GLY A 223 20.74 4.27 -4.63
N GLU A 224 19.93 4.00 -5.62
CA GLU A 224 20.18 2.94 -6.59
C GLU A 224 21.50 3.17 -7.33
N SER A 225 22.24 2.09 -7.56
CA SER A 225 23.53 2.09 -8.25
C SER A 225 23.52 1.10 -9.39
N GLN A 226 24.15 1.49 -10.50
CA GLN A 226 24.36 0.64 -11.68
C GLN A 226 25.86 0.60 -12.00
N ILE A 227 26.38 -0.58 -12.30
CA ILE A 227 27.78 -0.75 -12.72
C ILE A 227 27.82 -0.85 -14.24
N LEU A 228 28.43 0.14 -14.88
CA LEU A 228 28.66 0.13 -16.33
C LEU A 228 30.09 -0.26 -16.62
N LYS A 229 30.30 -1.10 -17.60
CA LYS A 229 31.60 -1.63 -17.98
C LYS A 229 31.91 -1.28 -19.44
N PHE A 230 33.07 -0.71 -19.69
CA PHE A 230 33.59 -0.37 -21.02
C PHE A 230 34.95 -1.04 -21.21
N ASP A 231 35.06 -1.90 -22.20
CA ASP A 231 36.34 -2.51 -22.56
C ASP A 231 37.01 -1.66 -23.64
N LEU A 232 38.12 -1.04 -23.29
CA LEU A 232 38.79 -0.03 -24.08
C LEU A 232 40.18 -0.48 -24.52
N ILE A 233 40.61 0.02 -25.68
CA ILE A 233 41.98 -0.14 -26.18
C ILE A 233 42.49 1.19 -26.72
N VAL A 234 43.74 1.55 -26.35
CA VAL A 234 44.42 2.72 -26.88
C VAL A 234 45.30 2.32 -28.07
N ASN A 235 45.11 2.93 -29.22
CA ASN A 235 45.92 2.67 -30.40
C ASN A 235 47.35 3.20 -30.22
N ASN A 236 48.28 2.62 -30.96
CA ASN A 236 49.69 2.98 -30.93
C ASN A 236 49.97 4.44 -31.36
N ILE A 237 49.13 4.99 -32.27
CA ILE A 237 49.21 6.35 -32.77
C ILE A 237 48.62 7.40 -31.84
N TYR A 238 48.08 7.03 -30.68
CA TYR A 238 47.62 7.99 -29.68
C TYR A 238 48.81 8.77 -29.12
N GLU A 239 48.82 10.08 -29.30
CA GLU A 239 49.98 10.92 -28.93
C GLU A 239 49.93 11.48 -27.49
N GLY A 240 48.74 11.46 -26.87
CA GLY A 240 48.55 11.92 -25.50
C GLY A 240 49.14 11.00 -24.44
N THR A 241 49.52 11.58 -23.30
CA THR A 241 49.86 10.82 -22.07
C THR A 241 48.63 10.58 -21.21
N ASN A 242 47.62 11.44 -21.32
CA ASN A 242 46.34 11.36 -20.62
C ASN A 242 45.21 11.00 -21.58
N ILE A 243 44.31 10.15 -21.14
CA ILE A 243 43.16 9.66 -21.88
C ILE A 243 41.90 10.26 -21.23
N PRO A 244 41.37 11.40 -21.73
CA PRO A 244 40.14 11.98 -21.16
C PRO A 244 38.91 11.22 -21.64
N ILE A 245 38.30 10.49 -20.76
CA ILE A 245 37.04 9.74 -20.99
C ILE A 245 35.91 10.53 -20.37
N ARG A 246 34.97 10.98 -21.19
CA ARG A 246 33.83 11.76 -20.70
C ARG A 246 32.59 10.88 -20.64
N ILE A 247 31.99 10.81 -19.46
CA ILE A 247 30.70 10.18 -19.19
C ILE A 247 29.66 11.29 -19.18
N ASN A 248 28.85 11.39 -20.21
CA ASN A 248 27.72 12.32 -20.24
C ASN A 248 26.50 11.63 -19.65
N ILE A 249 25.88 12.27 -18.68
CA ILE A 249 24.69 11.78 -18.02
C ILE A 249 23.60 12.83 -18.18
N SER A 250 22.39 12.39 -18.48
CA SER A 250 21.19 13.22 -18.49
C SER A 250 20.02 12.43 -17.93
N GLU A 251 19.00 13.12 -17.43
CA GLU A 251 17.73 12.57 -16.95
C GLU A 251 16.58 13.43 -17.51
N LYS A 252 15.35 13.06 -17.22
CA LYS A 252 14.09 13.65 -17.74
C LYS A 252 14.07 15.18 -17.70
N TYR A 253 14.57 15.80 -16.64
CA TYR A 253 14.51 17.25 -16.43
C TYR A 253 15.77 17.98 -16.92
N LEU A 254 16.82 17.28 -17.36
CA LEU A 254 18.11 17.79 -17.82
C LEU A 254 18.83 18.68 -16.77
N LYS A 255 18.55 18.47 -15.51
CA LYS A 255 19.05 19.30 -14.40
C LYS A 255 19.71 18.50 -13.28
N TYR A 256 19.29 17.27 -13.09
CA TYR A 256 19.63 16.46 -11.92
C TYR A 256 20.57 15.31 -12.27
N ALA A 257 21.50 15.57 -13.17
CA ALA A 257 22.57 14.64 -13.54
C ALA A 257 23.88 15.38 -13.74
N GLU A 258 24.97 14.83 -13.22
CA GLU A 258 26.31 15.41 -13.35
C GLU A 258 27.18 14.54 -14.23
N SER A 259 27.59 15.08 -15.38
CA SER A 259 28.57 14.45 -16.27
C SER A 259 29.96 14.53 -15.68
N LYS A 260 30.77 13.47 -15.85
CA LYS A 260 32.13 13.39 -15.30
C LYS A 260 33.15 13.12 -16.39
N THR A 261 34.31 13.80 -16.32
CA THR A 261 35.49 13.45 -17.13
C THR A 261 36.47 12.69 -16.24
N ILE A 262 36.81 11.47 -16.65
CA ILE A 262 37.81 10.63 -16.03
C ILE A 262 39.09 10.75 -16.86
N ASN A 263 40.17 11.24 -16.25
CA ASN A 263 41.47 11.33 -16.90
C ASN A 263 42.32 10.14 -16.49
N LEU A 264 42.53 9.20 -17.40
CA LEU A 264 43.43 8.07 -17.18
C LEU A 264 44.82 8.40 -17.70
N GLU A 265 45.86 8.04 -16.96
CA GLU A 265 47.23 8.24 -17.35
C GLU A 265 47.81 6.94 -17.97
N LEU A 266 48.49 7.06 -19.10
CA LEU A 266 49.28 5.94 -19.64
C LEU A 266 50.35 5.57 -18.61
N HIS A 267 50.57 4.28 -18.42
CA HIS A 267 51.47 3.67 -17.44
C HIS A 267 51.02 3.76 -15.97
N GLN A 268 49.80 4.29 -15.67
CA GLN A 268 49.25 4.17 -14.33
C GLN A 268 49.02 2.70 -13.94
N PRO A 269 49.13 2.34 -12.66
CA PRO A 269 48.80 1.01 -12.19
C PRO A 269 47.34 0.66 -12.44
N VAL A 270 47.07 -0.56 -12.89
CA VAL A 270 45.71 -1.09 -13.06
C VAL A 270 45.52 -2.34 -12.16
N SER A 271 44.33 -2.49 -11.64
CA SER A 271 43.99 -3.58 -10.74
C SER A 271 43.67 -4.87 -11.51
N ALA A 272 44.12 -6.01 -10.99
CA ALA A 272 43.63 -7.32 -11.41
C ALA A 272 42.28 -7.68 -10.78
N ASP A 273 41.95 -7.06 -9.64
CA ASP A 273 40.69 -7.27 -8.94
C ASP A 273 39.54 -6.57 -9.65
N ARG A 274 38.55 -7.35 -10.06
CA ARG A 274 37.34 -6.89 -10.80
C ARG A 274 36.21 -6.41 -9.89
N THR A 275 36.36 -6.57 -8.56
CA THR A 275 35.33 -6.10 -7.64
C THR A 275 35.41 -4.59 -7.45
N ILE A 276 34.29 -3.90 -7.71
CA ILE A 276 34.12 -2.48 -7.37
C ILE A 276 33.14 -2.41 -6.19
N ALA A 277 33.57 -1.75 -5.12
CA ALA A 277 32.71 -1.61 -3.94
C ALA A 277 31.73 -0.44 -4.20
N VAL A 278 30.46 -0.75 -4.13
CA VAL A 278 29.41 0.29 -4.13
C VAL A 278 29.22 0.74 -2.68
N VAL A 279 29.72 1.92 -2.37
CA VAL A 279 29.49 2.55 -1.06
C VAL A 279 28.21 3.38 -1.19
N SER A 280 27.14 2.94 -0.54
CA SER A 280 25.92 3.74 -0.45
C SER A 280 26.16 4.90 0.53
N ASN A 281 26.50 6.07 0.00
CA ASN A 281 26.62 7.32 0.75
C ASN A 281 25.27 8.03 0.89
N ILE A 282 24.18 7.29 1.08
CA ILE A 282 22.95 7.91 1.50
C ILE A 282 23.14 8.26 2.98
N GLN A 283 23.27 9.54 3.29
CA GLN A 283 22.84 9.97 4.61
C GLN A 283 21.38 9.55 4.71
N GLN A 284 21.12 8.57 5.56
CA GLN A 284 19.76 8.24 5.96
C GLN A 284 19.17 9.51 6.59
N ALA A 285 18.68 10.42 5.74
CA ALA A 285 17.61 11.27 6.19
C ALA A 285 16.48 10.28 6.52
N ASN A 286 16.03 10.30 7.76
CA ASN A 286 14.87 9.57 8.17
C ASN A 286 13.78 9.77 7.10
N ILE A 287 13.68 8.81 6.19
CA ILE A 287 12.50 8.64 5.37
C ILE A 287 11.47 8.17 6.39
N GLN A 288 10.81 9.12 7.04
CA GLN A 288 9.48 8.84 7.51
C GLN A 288 8.71 8.54 6.22
N SER A 289 8.64 7.27 5.88
CA SER A 289 7.67 6.77 4.94
C SER A 289 6.32 7.27 5.47
N VAL A 290 5.78 8.25 4.79
CA VAL A 290 4.49 8.73 5.17
C VAL A 290 3.50 7.79 4.56
N GLN A 291 3.07 6.95 5.42
CA GLN A 291 1.97 6.05 5.27
C GLN A 291 0.70 6.83 4.97
N LEU A 292 0.05 6.49 3.88
CA LEU A 292 -1.36 6.78 3.75
C LEU A 292 -2.06 6.03 4.86
N ARG A 293 -2.75 6.80 5.66
CA ARG A 293 -3.40 6.28 6.85
C ARG A 293 -4.82 5.91 6.50
N SER A 294 -5.11 4.64 6.63
CA SER A 294 -6.46 4.15 6.72
C SER A 294 -7.21 4.86 7.85
N ASP A 295 -8.51 4.83 7.85
CA ASP A 295 -9.31 5.34 8.96
C ASP A 295 -8.93 4.70 10.32
N VAL A 296 -8.32 3.54 10.30
CA VAL A 296 -7.80 2.87 11.51
C VAL A 296 -6.42 3.38 11.94
N ASP A 297 -5.68 4.06 11.07
CA ASP A 297 -4.32 4.55 11.34
C ASP A 297 -4.28 5.96 11.94
N VAL A 298 -5.41 6.66 11.94
CA VAL A 298 -5.52 8.03 12.44
C VAL A 298 -6.41 8.07 13.69
N ASN A 299 -6.15 9.02 14.57
CA ASN A 299 -6.95 9.20 15.79
C ASN A 299 -7.11 7.89 16.59
N ILE A 300 -6.02 7.15 16.77
CA ILE A 300 -6.00 5.95 17.60
C ILE A 300 -6.38 6.33 19.03
N PRO A 301 -7.31 5.62 19.66
CA PRO A 301 -7.71 5.95 21.02
C PRO A 301 -6.54 5.81 22.01
N GLU A 302 -6.31 6.83 22.81
CA GLU A 302 -5.37 6.78 23.94
C GLU A 302 -6.17 6.42 25.20
N THR A 303 -6.10 5.18 25.63
CA THR A 303 -6.87 4.71 26.80
C THR A 303 -6.23 5.08 28.12
N GLY A 304 -4.95 5.43 28.12
CA GLY A 304 -4.16 5.68 29.34
C GLY A 304 -3.97 4.44 30.22
N LYS A 305 -4.41 3.28 29.77
CA LYS A 305 -4.26 2.01 30.50
C LYS A 305 -2.86 1.45 30.29
N SER A 306 -2.31 0.81 31.31
CA SER A 306 -1.00 0.16 31.24
C SER A 306 -1.02 -1.14 32.04
N ASN A 307 -0.60 -2.23 31.42
CA ASN A 307 -0.42 -3.53 32.05
C ASN A 307 1.06 -3.94 31.94
N PRO A 308 1.85 -3.82 33.03
CA PRO A 308 3.28 -4.14 33.02
C PRO A 308 3.58 -5.63 32.80
N SER A 309 2.57 -6.51 33.00
CA SER A 309 2.67 -7.95 32.78
C SER A 309 2.18 -8.38 31.40
N ARG A 310 1.88 -7.43 30.49
CA ARG A 310 1.47 -7.73 29.12
C ARG A 310 2.66 -7.58 28.17
N TYR A 311 2.90 -8.63 27.39
CA TYR A 311 4.00 -8.73 26.44
C TYR A 311 3.46 -8.93 25.04
N ALA A 312 4.07 -8.30 24.03
CA ALA A 312 3.67 -8.46 22.64
C ALA A 312 4.86 -8.83 21.75
N ILE A 313 4.67 -9.82 20.88
CA ILE A 313 5.55 -10.18 19.77
C ILE A 313 4.76 -9.89 18.49
N ILE A 314 5.24 -8.97 17.69
CA ILE A 314 4.55 -8.47 16.50
C ILE A 314 5.48 -8.59 15.32
N ILE A 315 5.07 -9.33 14.29
CA ILE A 315 5.92 -9.66 13.15
C ILE A 315 5.19 -9.33 11.85
N GLY A 316 5.80 -8.50 11.01
CA GLY A 316 5.36 -8.20 9.66
C GLY A 316 6.41 -8.62 8.64
N ASN A 317 6.18 -9.72 7.93
CA ASN A 317 7.05 -10.21 6.87
C ASN A 317 6.43 -9.93 5.51
N GLN A 318 6.98 -8.94 4.81
CA GLN A 318 6.49 -8.44 3.54
C GLN A 318 7.39 -8.79 2.38
N ASP A 319 8.68 -8.44 2.48
CA ASP A 319 9.66 -8.49 1.39
C ASP A 319 10.44 -9.81 1.41
N TYR A 320 9.92 -10.78 0.68
CA TYR A 320 10.54 -12.09 0.51
C TYR A 320 11.52 -12.13 -0.66
N HIS A 321 11.22 -11.38 -1.73
CA HIS A 321 12.02 -11.42 -2.94
C HIS A 321 13.44 -10.84 -2.74
N SER A 322 13.60 -9.80 -1.92
CA SER A 322 14.92 -9.23 -1.62
C SER A 322 15.82 -10.17 -0.82
N SER A 323 15.21 -11.10 -0.07
CA SER A 323 15.93 -12.07 0.75
C SER A 323 16.17 -13.41 0.06
N GLN A 324 15.45 -13.71 -1.04
CA GLN A 324 15.49 -14.99 -1.74
C GLN A 324 15.63 -14.81 -3.25
N ARG A 325 16.72 -15.35 -3.84
CA ARG A 325 17.09 -15.13 -5.25
C ARG A 325 16.08 -15.66 -6.28
N ASP A 326 15.30 -16.65 -5.90
CA ASP A 326 14.37 -17.35 -6.82
C ASP A 326 12.93 -16.78 -6.74
N LEU A 327 12.72 -15.71 -5.97
CA LEU A 327 11.44 -15.04 -5.83
C LEU A 327 11.46 -13.69 -6.56
N ASN A 328 10.28 -13.22 -6.97
CA ASN A 328 10.05 -11.88 -7.48
C ASN A 328 9.03 -11.15 -6.59
N SER A 329 8.76 -9.88 -6.84
CA SER A 329 7.85 -9.07 -6.02
C SER A 329 6.39 -9.56 -5.98
N GLU A 330 5.99 -10.47 -6.88
CA GLU A 330 4.66 -11.08 -6.83
C GLU A 330 4.49 -12.04 -5.64
N GLN A 331 5.60 -12.52 -5.06
CA GLN A 331 5.60 -13.35 -3.86
C GLN A 331 5.70 -12.55 -2.56
N ASP A 332 5.76 -11.25 -2.62
CA ASP A 332 5.70 -10.40 -1.41
C ASP A 332 4.29 -10.39 -0.82
N VAL A 333 4.20 -10.06 0.48
CA VAL A 333 2.92 -9.96 1.18
C VAL A 333 2.58 -8.49 1.37
N PRO A 334 1.74 -7.90 0.52
CA PRO A 334 1.39 -6.48 0.62
C PRO A 334 0.88 -6.12 2.01
N PHE A 335 1.32 -4.97 2.51
CA PHE A 335 0.90 -4.36 3.77
C PHE A 335 1.31 -5.08 5.06
N ALA A 336 2.07 -6.17 5.02
CA ALA A 336 2.39 -6.93 6.25
C ALA A 336 3.21 -6.11 7.25
N ILE A 337 4.11 -5.23 6.78
CA ILE A 337 4.88 -4.32 7.66
C ILE A 337 3.97 -3.26 8.25
N GLU A 338 3.09 -2.65 7.44
CA GLU A 338 2.12 -1.66 7.91
C GLU A 338 1.18 -2.23 8.95
N ASP A 339 0.66 -3.42 8.68
CA ASP A 339 -0.19 -4.18 9.58
C ASP A 339 0.47 -4.36 10.96
N ALA A 340 1.75 -4.76 10.94
CA ALA A 340 2.52 -4.97 12.17
C ALA A 340 2.79 -3.65 12.91
N ASN A 341 3.17 -2.59 12.20
CA ASN A 341 3.44 -1.28 12.77
C ASN A 341 2.18 -0.72 13.45
N MET A 342 1.05 -0.72 12.72
CA MET A 342 -0.21 -0.22 13.28
C MET A 342 -0.72 -1.06 14.44
N PHE A 343 -0.63 -2.40 14.35
CA PHE A 343 -1.01 -3.25 15.47
C PHE A 343 -0.13 -2.99 16.71
N SER A 344 1.16 -2.67 16.52
CA SER A 344 2.06 -2.26 17.61
C SER A 344 1.60 -0.96 18.29
N GLU A 345 1.19 0.05 17.52
CA GLU A 345 0.62 1.30 18.07
C GLU A 345 -0.66 1.02 18.87
N TYR A 346 -1.53 0.13 18.38
CA TYR A 346 -2.73 -0.29 19.12
C TYR A 346 -2.41 -1.09 20.38
N CYS A 347 -1.37 -1.91 20.35
CA CYS A 347 -0.91 -2.61 21.55
C CYS A 347 -0.49 -1.61 22.65
N GLU A 348 0.22 -0.55 22.30
CA GLU A 348 0.64 0.47 23.25
C GLU A 348 -0.52 1.38 23.68
N SER A 349 -1.19 2.03 22.73
CA SER A 349 -2.18 3.08 22.99
C SER A 349 -3.52 2.55 23.50
N VAL A 350 -3.96 1.39 22.98
CA VAL A 350 -5.31 0.85 23.23
C VAL A 350 -5.27 -0.34 24.19
N LEU A 351 -4.33 -1.27 23.97
CA LEU A 351 -4.27 -2.51 24.76
C LEU A 351 -3.37 -2.38 26.00
N GLY A 352 -2.70 -1.25 26.20
CA GLY A 352 -1.92 -0.95 27.39
C GLY A 352 -0.64 -1.80 27.55
N VAL A 353 -0.06 -2.30 26.45
CA VAL A 353 1.26 -2.94 26.48
C VAL A 353 2.30 -1.85 26.66
N GLN A 354 3.23 -1.99 27.61
CA GLN A 354 4.31 -1.03 27.76
C GLN A 354 5.29 -1.17 26.58
N GLY A 355 5.79 -0.06 26.02
CA GLY A 355 6.68 -0.08 24.84
C GLY A 355 7.91 -0.99 25.01
N ASN A 356 8.48 -1.08 26.23
CA ASN A 356 9.58 -2.01 26.51
C ASN A 356 9.19 -3.50 26.50
N ASN A 357 7.89 -3.80 26.51
CA ASN A 357 7.34 -5.14 26.44
C ASN A 357 6.85 -5.51 25.03
N ILE A 358 7.08 -4.65 24.05
CA ILE A 358 6.73 -4.88 22.63
C ILE A 358 8.01 -5.25 21.87
N SER A 359 8.00 -6.41 21.23
CA SER A 359 8.99 -6.80 20.24
C SER A 359 8.36 -6.70 18.85
N LEU A 360 8.70 -5.65 18.11
CA LEU A 360 8.25 -5.39 16.74
C LEU A 360 9.33 -5.79 15.74
N LEU A 361 9.00 -6.67 14.82
CA LEU A 361 9.90 -7.19 13.79
C LEU A 361 9.33 -6.94 12.39
N SER A 362 10.14 -6.35 11.53
CA SER A 362 9.84 -6.18 10.09
C SER A 362 10.81 -7.01 9.26
N ASN A 363 10.30 -7.78 8.29
CA ASN A 363 11.09 -8.65 7.43
C ASN A 363 12.07 -9.53 8.21
N ALA A 364 11.55 -10.24 9.20
CA ALA A 364 12.35 -11.00 10.15
C ALA A 364 12.84 -12.32 9.55
N THR A 365 14.13 -12.58 9.76
CA THR A 365 14.74 -13.89 9.49
C THR A 365 14.31 -14.94 10.53
N SER A 366 14.49 -16.21 10.20
CA SER A 366 14.21 -17.32 11.11
C SER A 366 14.90 -17.16 12.47
N ALA A 367 16.19 -16.86 12.46
CA ALA A 367 16.96 -16.68 13.68
C ALA A 367 16.41 -15.53 14.55
N LYS A 368 15.98 -14.43 13.92
CA LYS A 368 15.43 -13.26 14.64
C LYS A 368 14.07 -13.58 15.24
N MET A 369 13.18 -14.23 14.48
CA MET A 369 11.88 -14.66 14.99
C MET A 369 12.03 -15.60 16.18
N GLN A 370 12.88 -16.63 16.08
CA GLN A 370 13.12 -17.58 17.18
C GLN A 370 13.70 -16.87 18.42
N GLN A 371 14.67 -15.97 18.24
CA GLN A 371 15.27 -15.19 19.32
C GLN A 371 14.23 -14.42 20.13
N GLU A 372 13.35 -13.70 19.45
CA GLU A 372 12.33 -12.86 20.12
C GLU A 372 11.22 -13.71 20.76
N ILE A 373 10.79 -14.79 20.12
CA ILE A 373 9.87 -15.76 20.72
C ILE A 373 10.46 -16.32 22.01
N ASP A 374 11.71 -16.76 21.99
CA ASP A 374 12.41 -17.30 23.18
C ASP A 374 12.64 -16.24 24.25
N PHE A 375 12.89 -15.00 23.86
CA PHE A 375 13.07 -13.90 24.80
C PHE A 375 11.78 -13.59 25.58
N ILE A 376 10.67 -13.36 24.87
CA ILE A 376 9.38 -13.03 25.49
C ILE A 376 8.84 -14.21 26.31
N THR A 377 8.98 -15.44 25.82
CA THR A 377 8.54 -16.61 26.57
C THR A 377 9.31 -16.77 27.90
N ARG A 378 10.62 -16.49 27.90
CA ARG A 378 11.41 -16.48 29.16
C ARG A 378 11.02 -15.37 30.12
N LEU A 379 10.65 -14.18 29.62
CA LEU A 379 10.13 -13.11 30.47
C LEU A 379 8.79 -13.53 31.09
N ALA A 380 7.87 -14.01 30.28
CA ALA A 380 6.55 -14.43 30.72
C ALA A 380 6.58 -15.60 31.72
N GLN A 381 7.53 -16.54 31.58
CA GLN A 381 7.69 -17.64 32.55
C GLN A 381 8.03 -17.16 33.97
N ARG A 382 8.60 -15.97 34.12
CA ARG A 382 8.98 -15.39 35.42
C ARG A 382 7.90 -14.51 36.02
N ASP A 383 6.85 -14.21 35.24
CA ASP A 383 5.76 -13.33 35.64
C ASP A 383 4.46 -14.14 35.77
N PRO A 384 3.95 -14.38 36.99
CA PRO A 384 2.73 -15.16 37.20
C PRO A 384 1.46 -14.48 36.67
N ASN A 385 1.54 -13.19 36.35
CA ASN A 385 0.43 -12.42 35.78
C ASN A 385 0.60 -12.18 34.27
N ALA A 386 1.60 -12.81 33.64
CA ALA A 386 1.89 -12.59 32.24
C ALA A 386 0.67 -12.76 31.33
N GLU A 387 0.49 -11.84 30.42
CA GLU A 387 -0.40 -11.93 29.28
C GLU A 387 0.43 -11.75 28.01
N ILE A 388 0.29 -12.66 27.06
CA ILE A 388 1.08 -12.65 25.83
C ILE A 388 0.15 -12.37 24.66
N ILE A 389 0.53 -11.42 23.81
CA ILE A 389 -0.04 -11.16 22.50
C ILE A 389 1.03 -11.55 21.46
N PHE A 390 0.66 -12.45 20.56
CA PHE A 390 1.46 -12.80 19.41
C PHE A 390 0.70 -12.40 18.15
N TYR A 391 1.32 -11.59 17.30
CA TYR A 391 0.76 -11.17 16.02
C TYR A 391 1.74 -11.50 14.89
N TYR A 392 1.20 -12.01 13.80
CA TYR A 392 1.97 -12.28 12.60
C TYR A 392 1.17 -11.92 11.35
N ALA A 393 1.78 -11.11 10.47
CA ALA A 393 1.34 -10.88 9.10
C ALA A 393 2.46 -11.32 8.15
N GLY A 394 2.14 -12.20 7.19
CA GLY A 394 3.13 -12.76 6.29
C GLY A 394 2.69 -14.07 5.65
N HIS A 395 3.63 -14.77 5.00
CA HIS A 395 3.33 -16.09 4.45
C HIS A 395 3.22 -17.16 5.52
N GLY A 396 2.21 -18.02 5.35
CA GLY A 396 2.13 -19.32 6.00
C GLY A 396 2.16 -20.44 4.96
N PHE A 397 2.72 -21.57 5.31
CA PHE A 397 2.79 -22.73 4.42
C PHE A 397 2.64 -24.03 5.20
N PRO A 398 1.86 -25.01 4.71
CA PRO A 398 1.76 -26.33 5.32
C PRO A 398 2.81 -27.27 4.72
N ASP A 399 3.48 -28.05 5.52
CA ASP A 399 4.34 -29.13 5.04
C ASP A 399 3.55 -30.12 4.17
N GLU A 400 4.07 -30.49 3.03
CA GLU A 400 3.37 -31.33 2.04
C GLU A 400 3.05 -32.74 2.58
N ASN A 401 3.91 -33.29 3.46
CA ASN A 401 3.81 -34.65 3.97
C ASN A 401 3.05 -34.72 5.32
N THR A 402 3.47 -33.89 6.28
CA THR A 402 2.93 -33.91 7.65
C THR A 402 1.65 -33.10 7.78
N LYS A 403 1.39 -32.17 6.85
CA LYS A 403 0.30 -31.18 6.89
C LYS A 403 0.43 -30.19 8.07
N GLU A 404 1.58 -30.12 8.68
CA GLU A 404 1.86 -29.19 9.75
C GLU A 404 1.99 -27.76 9.21
N PRO A 405 1.32 -26.74 9.82
CA PRO A 405 1.40 -25.36 9.37
C PRO A 405 2.64 -24.64 9.94
N TYR A 406 3.29 -23.85 9.10
CA TYR A 406 4.48 -23.05 9.41
C TYR A 406 4.27 -21.59 9.08
N LEU A 407 4.83 -20.69 9.90
CA LEU A 407 5.08 -19.30 9.54
C LEU A 407 6.42 -19.23 8.80
N ILE A 408 6.45 -18.48 7.71
CA ILE A 408 7.62 -18.41 6.83
C ILE A 408 8.41 -17.12 7.08
N PRO A 409 9.63 -17.21 7.66
CA PRO A 409 10.56 -16.08 7.73
C PRO A 409 11.00 -15.62 6.33
N VAL A 410 11.44 -14.37 6.17
CA VAL A 410 11.79 -13.85 4.83
C VAL A 410 12.99 -14.57 4.19
N ASP A 411 13.85 -15.19 4.98
CA ASP A 411 15.04 -15.93 4.55
C ASP A 411 14.81 -17.44 4.35
N VAL A 412 13.57 -17.92 4.50
CA VAL A 412 13.23 -19.34 4.40
C VAL A 412 12.40 -19.61 3.13
N ASN A 413 12.88 -20.57 2.33
CA ASN A 413 12.19 -21.01 1.14
C ASN A 413 11.11 -22.06 1.49
N ALA A 414 9.89 -21.88 0.98
CA ALA A 414 8.76 -22.80 1.24
C ALA A 414 8.98 -24.25 0.73
N SER A 415 9.99 -24.49 -0.10
CA SER A 415 10.38 -25.85 -0.51
C SER A 415 11.25 -26.58 0.52
N ASN A 416 11.80 -25.86 1.51
CA ASN A 416 12.55 -26.43 2.63
C ASN A 416 12.17 -25.70 3.93
N LEU A 417 11.36 -26.33 4.74
CA LEU A 417 10.77 -25.78 5.97
C LEU A 417 11.63 -26.00 7.23
N ASP A 418 12.86 -26.52 7.10
CA ASP A 418 13.72 -26.86 8.26
C ASP A 418 13.96 -25.67 9.21
N ASN A 419 13.98 -24.45 8.67
CA ASN A 419 14.14 -23.21 9.42
C ASN A 419 12.86 -22.36 9.51
N ALA A 420 11.72 -22.87 9.05
CA ALA A 420 10.43 -22.21 9.24
C ALA A 420 9.96 -22.35 10.71
N ILE A 421 9.02 -21.51 11.12
CA ILE A 421 8.48 -21.55 12.47
C ILE A 421 7.25 -22.45 12.50
N SER A 422 7.39 -23.66 13.06
CA SER A 422 6.24 -24.55 13.26
C SER A 422 5.20 -23.91 14.19
N LEU A 423 3.95 -23.88 13.77
CA LEU A 423 2.86 -23.40 14.63
C LEU A 423 2.65 -24.31 15.85
N TYR A 424 2.93 -25.60 15.72
CA TYR A 424 2.80 -26.52 16.85
C TYR A 424 3.85 -26.21 17.92
N GLU A 425 5.11 -26.01 17.52
CA GLU A 425 6.17 -25.64 18.43
C GLU A 425 5.95 -24.26 19.06
N LEU A 426 5.47 -23.29 18.26
CA LEU A 426 5.12 -21.96 18.75
C LEU A 426 4.03 -22.04 19.83
N TYR A 427 2.93 -22.75 19.57
CA TYR A 427 1.85 -22.90 20.54
C TYR A 427 2.28 -23.66 21.79
N ASP A 428 3.10 -24.69 21.64
CA ASP A 428 3.68 -25.43 22.77
C ASP A 428 4.58 -24.54 23.63
N LYS A 429 5.47 -23.75 23.02
CA LYS A 429 6.31 -22.76 23.72
C LYS A 429 5.47 -21.73 24.48
N LEU A 430 4.48 -21.14 23.81
CA LEU A 430 3.61 -20.14 24.42
C LEU A 430 2.77 -20.70 25.57
N SER A 431 2.22 -21.89 25.42
CA SER A 431 1.41 -22.54 26.45
C SER A 431 2.22 -22.93 27.69
N LYS A 432 3.50 -23.28 27.55
CA LYS A 432 4.41 -23.63 28.65
C LYS A 432 4.87 -22.44 29.49
N THR A 433 4.53 -21.21 29.09
CA THR A 433 4.84 -20.02 29.89
C THR A 433 4.01 -19.92 31.18
N ASN A 434 2.92 -20.66 31.30
CA ASN A 434 1.90 -20.51 32.35
C ASN A 434 1.30 -19.11 32.42
N ALA A 435 1.33 -18.39 31.31
CA ALA A 435 0.70 -17.07 31.22
C ALA A 435 -0.79 -17.16 31.56
N LYS A 436 -1.30 -16.11 32.22
CA LYS A 436 -2.71 -15.96 32.55
C LYS A 436 -3.58 -15.99 31.30
N ARG A 437 -3.03 -15.48 30.17
CA ARG A 437 -3.69 -15.44 28.88
C ARG A 437 -2.68 -15.35 27.74
N VAL A 438 -2.89 -16.13 26.70
CA VAL A 438 -2.15 -16.06 25.44
C VAL A 438 -3.12 -15.84 24.30
N THR A 439 -2.93 -14.76 23.56
CA THR A 439 -3.73 -14.42 22.38
C THR A 439 -2.84 -14.38 21.15
N VAL A 440 -3.21 -15.15 20.14
CA VAL A 440 -2.47 -15.21 18.88
C VAL A 440 -3.35 -14.67 17.77
N PHE A 441 -2.83 -13.75 16.96
CA PHE A 441 -3.45 -13.22 15.76
C PHE A 441 -2.60 -13.59 14.54
N LEU A 442 -3.19 -14.27 13.57
CA LEU A 442 -2.51 -14.72 12.36
C LEU A 442 -3.19 -14.16 11.11
N ASP A 443 -2.59 -13.15 10.51
CA ASP A 443 -2.97 -12.65 9.18
C ASP A 443 -2.10 -13.33 8.10
N ALA A 444 -2.30 -14.63 7.95
CA ALA A 444 -1.52 -15.50 7.07
C ALA A 444 -2.40 -16.59 6.45
N CYS A 445 -1.97 -17.10 5.29
CA CYS A 445 -2.61 -18.19 4.58
C CYS A 445 -1.87 -19.50 4.85
N PHE A 446 -2.59 -20.56 5.16
CA PHE A 446 -1.99 -21.90 5.33
C PHE A 446 -2.47 -22.90 4.27
N SER A 447 -3.10 -22.43 3.18
CA SER A 447 -3.56 -23.28 2.07
C SER A 447 -2.52 -23.47 0.96
N GLY A 448 -1.31 -22.92 1.13
CA GLY A 448 -0.27 -22.91 0.11
C GLY A 448 -0.41 -21.79 -0.93
N GLY A 449 -1.44 -20.93 -0.81
CA GLY A 449 -1.62 -19.70 -1.60
C GLY A 449 -1.23 -18.47 -0.81
N GLY A 450 -0.56 -17.49 -1.42
CA GLY A 450 -0.31 -16.17 -0.83
C GLY A 450 -1.47 -15.20 -1.04
N ARG A 451 -1.36 -13.95 -0.53
CA ARG A 451 -2.39 -12.89 -0.69
C ARG A 451 -2.73 -12.64 -2.17
N ASP A 452 -1.75 -12.64 -3.06
CA ASP A 452 -1.93 -12.50 -4.52
C ASP A 452 -1.31 -13.66 -5.31
N ALA A 453 -0.05 -14.01 -5.06
CA ALA A 453 0.64 -15.17 -5.63
C ALA A 453 1.38 -15.92 -4.52
N GLY A 454 1.11 -17.20 -4.32
CA GLY A 454 1.76 -17.98 -3.25
C GLY A 454 3.25 -18.23 -3.54
N LEU A 455 4.04 -18.45 -2.48
CA LEU A 455 5.48 -18.80 -2.54
C LEU A 455 5.78 -20.01 -3.47
N VAL A 456 4.78 -20.82 -3.80
CA VAL A 456 4.90 -21.99 -4.67
C VAL A 456 3.81 -21.96 -5.75
N ALA A 457 3.66 -20.82 -6.43
CA ALA A 457 2.65 -20.61 -7.48
C ALA A 457 2.73 -21.65 -8.64
N SER A 458 3.88 -22.33 -8.82
CA SER A 458 4.11 -23.26 -9.92
C SER A 458 3.49 -24.65 -9.73
N ARG A 459 3.01 -25.02 -8.53
CA ARG A 459 2.57 -26.42 -8.28
C ARG A 459 1.06 -26.64 -8.19
N GLY A 460 0.24 -25.59 -8.04
CA GLY A 460 -1.24 -25.71 -8.07
C GLY A 460 -1.87 -26.66 -7.06
N ILE A 461 -1.13 -27.11 -6.04
CA ILE A 461 -1.58 -28.09 -5.05
C ILE A 461 -2.13 -27.34 -3.83
N ARG A 462 -3.41 -27.52 -3.56
CA ARG A 462 -4.03 -27.07 -2.32
C ARG A 462 -3.80 -28.11 -1.22
N ILE A 463 -3.19 -27.70 -0.12
CA ILE A 463 -2.93 -28.56 1.03
C ILE A 463 -3.76 -28.03 2.20
N THR A 464 -4.62 -28.87 2.76
CA THR A 464 -5.36 -28.52 3.98
C THR A 464 -4.49 -28.84 5.20
N PRO A 465 -4.10 -27.84 6.01
CA PRO A 465 -3.28 -28.07 7.19
C PRO A 465 -4.04 -28.87 8.26
N LYS A 466 -3.30 -29.62 9.03
CA LYS A 466 -3.83 -30.36 10.18
C LYS A 466 -4.11 -29.40 11.33
N LYS A 467 -5.26 -29.54 11.97
CA LYS A 467 -5.60 -28.74 13.16
C LYS A 467 -4.67 -29.06 14.33
N SER A 468 -4.11 -28.03 14.96
CA SER A 468 -3.28 -28.15 16.15
C SER A 468 -4.14 -28.41 17.39
N THR A 469 -3.69 -29.32 18.26
CA THR A 469 -4.26 -29.42 19.59
C THR A 469 -3.65 -28.35 20.48
N LEU A 470 -4.43 -27.37 20.88
CA LEU A 470 -3.99 -26.28 21.74
C LEU A 470 -4.05 -26.69 23.23
N THR A 471 -3.07 -26.22 23.99
CA THR A 471 -3.01 -26.43 25.45
C THR A 471 -2.82 -25.08 26.17
N GLY A 472 -2.98 -25.06 27.49
CA GLY A 472 -2.83 -23.85 28.29
C GLY A 472 -3.93 -22.80 28.04
N ASN A 473 -3.71 -21.59 28.47
CA ASN A 473 -4.66 -20.45 28.33
C ASN A 473 -4.50 -19.77 26.98
N LEU A 474 -4.72 -20.49 25.87
CA LEU A 474 -4.41 -20.08 24.51
C LEU A 474 -5.66 -19.93 23.64
N VAL A 475 -5.78 -18.76 22.98
CA VAL A 475 -6.79 -18.45 21.96
C VAL A 475 -6.08 -17.95 20.70
N VAL A 476 -6.42 -18.52 19.55
CA VAL A 476 -5.85 -18.18 18.24
C VAL A 476 -6.96 -17.65 17.34
N PHE A 477 -6.80 -16.43 16.85
CA PHE A 477 -7.60 -15.82 15.79
C PHE A 477 -6.82 -15.93 14.49
N SER A 478 -7.37 -16.56 13.49
CA SER A 478 -6.77 -16.73 12.17
C SER A 478 -7.59 -15.98 11.11
N ALA A 479 -6.92 -15.37 10.16
CA ALA A 479 -7.55 -14.60 9.07
C ALA A 479 -8.46 -15.47 8.20
N THR A 480 -8.16 -16.77 8.09
CA THR A 480 -8.88 -17.68 7.20
C THR A 480 -9.04 -19.05 7.82
N THR A 481 -10.02 -19.80 7.32
CA THR A 481 -10.04 -21.27 7.46
C THR A 481 -8.89 -21.90 6.66
N ALA A 482 -8.59 -23.14 6.97
CA ALA A 482 -7.44 -23.88 6.44
C ALA A 482 -7.34 -23.97 4.90
N ASP A 483 -8.48 -23.83 4.20
CA ASP A 483 -8.61 -23.96 2.73
C ASP A 483 -8.75 -22.65 1.99
N GLN A 484 -8.74 -21.52 2.70
CA GLN A 484 -8.92 -20.18 2.14
C GLN A 484 -7.62 -19.36 2.15
N THR A 485 -7.64 -18.22 1.45
CA THR A 485 -6.53 -17.28 1.34
C THR A 485 -6.84 -16.01 2.12
N ALA A 486 -5.92 -15.53 2.95
CA ALA A 486 -5.98 -14.18 3.52
C ALA A 486 -5.81 -13.16 2.39
N LEU A 487 -6.67 -12.17 2.36
CA LEU A 487 -6.78 -11.22 1.25
C LEU A 487 -6.31 -9.83 1.67
N PRO A 488 -5.70 -9.06 0.74
CA PRO A 488 -5.44 -7.65 0.99
C PRO A 488 -6.76 -6.86 0.94
N TYR A 489 -6.84 -5.81 1.72
CA TYR A 489 -7.86 -4.77 1.60
C TYR A 489 -7.19 -3.52 1.00
N ASN A 490 -7.00 -3.54 -0.32
CA ASN A 490 -6.25 -2.51 -1.03
C ASN A 490 -6.75 -1.08 -0.78
N ALA A 491 -8.08 -0.88 -0.69
CA ALA A 491 -8.67 0.42 -0.37
C ALA A 491 -8.35 0.93 1.04
N LYS A 492 -7.92 0.05 1.94
CA LYS A 492 -7.61 0.37 3.35
C LYS A 492 -6.15 0.12 3.73
N TYR A 493 -5.35 -0.41 2.80
CA TYR A 493 -3.90 -0.54 2.93
C TYR A 493 -3.43 -1.45 4.05
N HIS A 494 -4.23 -2.45 4.28
CA HIS A 494 -4.01 -3.47 5.26
C HIS A 494 -4.35 -4.85 4.71
N GLY A 495 -3.92 -5.88 5.39
CA GLY A 495 -4.60 -7.15 5.32
C GLY A 495 -6.04 -6.99 5.78
N MET A 496 -6.97 -7.65 5.12
CA MET A 496 -8.39 -7.50 5.46
C MET A 496 -8.69 -7.89 6.91
N PHE A 497 -8.03 -8.92 7.41
CA PHE A 497 -8.16 -9.34 8.80
C PHE A 497 -7.64 -8.27 9.76
N THR A 498 -6.45 -7.75 9.50
CA THR A 498 -5.83 -6.73 10.36
C THR A 498 -6.64 -5.43 10.36
N TYR A 499 -7.10 -4.97 9.19
CA TYR A 499 -7.96 -3.79 9.14
C TYR A 499 -9.19 -3.90 10.05
N PHE A 500 -9.94 -5.00 9.97
CA PHE A 500 -11.14 -5.16 10.80
C PHE A 500 -10.81 -5.41 12.27
N LEU A 501 -9.67 -6.04 12.59
CA LEU A 501 -9.16 -6.15 13.95
C LEU A 501 -8.91 -4.75 14.54
N LEU A 502 -8.14 -3.91 13.86
CA LEU A 502 -7.84 -2.54 14.28
C LEU A 502 -9.11 -1.70 14.37
N LYS A 503 -10.02 -1.84 13.41
CA LYS A 503 -11.30 -1.12 13.39
C LYS A 503 -12.15 -1.44 14.63
N LYS A 504 -12.28 -2.72 14.98
CA LYS A 504 -13.02 -3.11 16.20
C LYS A 504 -12.36 -2.57 17.46
N LEU A 505 -11.03 -2.67 17.56
CA LEU A 505 -10.29 -2.13 18.70
C LEU A 505 -10.45 -0.61 18.81
N LYS A 506 -10.43 0.09 17.67
CA LYS A 506 -10.66 1.54 17.62
C LYS A 506 -12.05 1.93 18.09
N GLU A 507 -13.09 1.35 17.48
CA GLU A 507 -14.49 1.65 17.76
C GLU A 507 -14.86 1.42 19.22
N THR A 508 -14.23 0.44 19.87
CA THR A 508 -14.51 0.09 21.27
C THR A 508 -13.47 0.61 22.25
N SER A 509 -12.42 1.29 21.78
CA SER A 509 -11.25 1.63 22.60
C SER A 509 -10.68 0.40 23.34
N GLY A 510 -10.73 -0.77 22.70
CA GLY A 510 -10.30 -2.05 23.26
C GLY A 510 -11.25 -2.68 24.29
N GLU A 511 -12.44 -2.15 24.53
CA GLU A 511 -13.39 -2.65 25.53
C GLU A 511 -14.33 -3.75 25.03
N CYS A 512 -14.02 -4.40 23.93
CA CYS A 512 -14.76 -5.56 23.48
C CYS A 512 -14.27 -6.87 24.13
N ASN A 513 -15.17 -7.83 24.27
CA ASN A 513 -14.79 -9.20 24.59
C ASN A 513 -14.42 -9.98 23.31
N TYR A 514 -13.83 -11.16 23.49
CA TYR A 514 -13.36 -11.97 22.35
C TYR A 514 -14.50 -12.52 21.49
N SER A 515 -15.69 -12.74 22.04
CA SER A 515 -16.86 -13.10 21.26
C SER A 515 -17.29 -11.96 20.36
N GLU A 516 -17.39 -10.74 20.90
CA GLU A 516 -17.75 -9.53 20.14
C GLU A 516 -16.72 -9.22 19.04
N LEU A 517 -15.44 -9.44 19.33
CA LEU A 517 -14.38 -9.31 18.33
C LEU A 517 -14.55 -10.33 17.21
N TYR A 518 -14.72 -11.61 17.56
CA TYR A 518 -14.89 -12.68 16.58
C TYR A 518 -16.12 -12.48 15.69
N ASP A 519 -17.25 -12.16 16.29
CA ASP A 519 -18.51 -11.96 15.57
C ASP A 519 -18.39 -10.77 14.60
N PHE A 520 -17.70 -9.70 15.01
CA PHE A 520 -17.42 -8.54 14.17
C PHE A 520 -16.49 -8.90 12.99
N LEU A 521 -15.38 -9.61 13.26
CA LEU A 521 -14.45 -10.07 12.22
C LEU A 521 -15.15 -10.97 11.22
N ASN A 522 -15.87 -11.99 11.69
CA ASN A 522 -16.53 -12.96 10.85
C ASN A 522 -17.59 -12.32 9.93
N LYS A 523 -18.39 -11.40 10.46
CA LYS A 523 -19.40 -10.69 9.70
C LYS A 523 -18.77 -9.81 8.62
N ASN A 524 -17.86 -8.91 9.01
CA ASN A 524 -17.33 -7.91 8.10
C ASN A 524 -16.37 -8.50 7.07
N ILE A 525 -15.45 -9.37 7.48
CA ILE A 525 -14.50 -9.99 6.55
C ILE A 525 -15.23 -10.86 5.54
N GLY A 526 -16.22 -11.65 5.96
CA GLY A 526 -17.03 -12.47 5.06
C GLY A 526 -17.74 -11.64 3.98
N GLU A 527 -18.31 -10.48 4.36
CA GLU A 527 -18.99 -9.57 3.44
C GLU A 527 -18.00 -8.87 2.50
N TYR A 528 -16.97 -8.21 3.07
CA TYR A 528 -16.05 -7.39 2.31
C TYR A 528 -15.10 -8.20 1.42
N SER A 529 -14.71 -9.42 1.80
CA SER A 529 -13.86 -10.28 0.97
C SER A 529 -14.52 -10.65 -0.36
N LEU A 530 -15.82 -10.93 -0.35
CA LEU A 530 -16.58 -11.16 -1.57
C LEU A 530 -16.72 -9.90 -2.42
N ARG A 531 -16.96 -8.76 -1.78
CA ARG A 531 -17.20 -7.49 -2.42
C ARG A 531 -15.91 -6.94 -3.08
N GLU A 532 -14.80 -6.93 -2.35
CA GLU A 532 -13.55 -6.31 -2.77
C GLU A 532 -12.67 -7.25 -3.62
N ASN A 533 -12.59 -8.51 -3.23
CA ASN A 533 -11.67 -9.48 -3.83
C ASN A 533 -12.37 -10.59 -4.65
N ARG A 534 -13.72 -10.65 -4.66
CA ARG A 534 -14.50 -11.71 -5.30
C ARG A 534 -14.13 -13.12 -4.82
N LYS A 535 -13.59 -13.23 -3.63
CA LYS A 535 -13.16 -14.46 -2.98
C LYS A 535 -13.72 -14.49 -1.56
N VAL A 536 -13.97 -15.67 -1.04
CA VAL A 536 -14.45 -15.83 0.34
C VAL A 536 -13.27 -15.90 1.28
N GLN A 537 -13.30 -15.09 2.34
CA GLN A 537 -12.39 -15.16 3.47
C GLN A 537 -13.23 -15.26 4.75
N THR A 538 -13.02 -16.33 5.51
CA THR A 538 -13.76 -16.62 6.74
C THR A 538 -12.78 -16.74 7.90
N PRO A 539 -12.74 -15.79 8.83
CA PRO A 539 -11.92 -15.90 10.03
C PRO A 539 -12.30 -17.11 10.89
N GLU A 540 -11.32 -17.68 11.55
CA GLU A 540 -11.53 -18.81 12.47
C GLU A 540 -10.95 -18.49 13.86
N VAL A 541 -11.60 -19.01 14.92
CA VAL A 541 -11.05 -18.99 16.28
C VAL A 541 -10.84 -20.41 16.74
N ASN A 542 -9.60 -20.70 17.16
CA ASN A 542 -9.22 -21.95 17.77
C ASN A 542 -8.84 -21.72 19.24
N THR A 543 -9.28 -22.58 20.14
CA THR A 543 -9.04 -22.46 21.57
C THR A 543 -8.52 -23.75 22.15
N SER A 544 -7.76 -23.68 23.23
CA SER A 544 -7.46 -24.85 24.03
C SER A 544 -8.72 -25.37 24.76
N LEU A 545 -8.73 -26.64 25.12
CA LEU A 545 -9.80 -27.22 25.91
C LEU A 545 -9.97 -26.54 27.27
N GLN A 546 -8.88 -26.00 27.84
CA GLN A 546 -8.91 -25.36 29.14
C GLN A 546 -9.71 -24.06 29.18
N VAL A 547 -9.81 -23.36 28.06
CA VAL A 547 -10.52 -22.07 27.96
C VAL A 547 -11.73 -22.12 27.03
N GLN A 548 -12.09 -23.28 26.51
CA GLN A 548 -13.16 -23.47 25.55
C GLN A 548 -14.50 -22.84 25.99
N ASP A 549 -14.81 -22.89 27.27
CA ASP A 549 -16.07 -22.38 27.82
C ASP A 549 -15.97 -20.92 28.28
N SER A 550 -14.75 -20.37 28.47
CA SER A 550 -14.52 -19.05 29.06
C SER A 550 -13.94 -18.01 28.13
N TRP A 551 -13.29 -18.42 27.04
CA TRP A 551 -12.57 -17.48 26.15
C TRP A 551 -13.44 -16.36 25.59
N ARG A 552 -14.72 -16.60 25.39
CA ARG A 552 -15.67 -15.63 24.82
C ARG A 552 -15.82 -14.40 25.68
N GLU A 553 -15.69 -14.55 26.99
CA GLU A 553 -15.80 -13.46 27.96
C GLU A 553 -14.47 -12.74 28.22
N TRP A 554 -13.37 -13.23 27.64
CA TRP A 554 -12.09 -12.58 27.79
C TRP A 554 -12.11 -11.17 27.19
N ARG A 555 -11.42 -10.26 27.86
CA ARG A 555 -11.29 -8.86 27.45
C ARG A 555 -9.82 -8.48 27.45
N PHE A 556 -9.44 -7.55 26.58
CA PHE A 556 -8.08 -7.00 26.58
C PHE A 556 -7.85 -6.05 27.78
N GLN A 557 -8.90 -5.66 28.44
CA GLN A 557 -8.85 -4.67 29.54
C GLN A 557 -9.37 -5.24 30.83
#